data_6e1ca1d75a9d7f788209da8cf277c12b
#
_entry.id   6e1ca1d75a9d7f788209da8cf277c12b
#
_cell.length_a   1.000
_cell.length_b   1.000
_cell.length_c   1.000
_cell.angle_alpha   90.00
_cell.angle_beta   90.00
_cell.angle_gamma   90.00
#
_symmetry.space_group_name_H-M   'P 1'
#
loop_
_entity.id
_entity.type
_entity.pdbx_description
1 polymer ?
#
loop_
_entity_poly.entity_id
_entity_poly.type
_entity_poly.pdbx_seq_one_letter_code
_entity_poly.pdbx_strand_id
1 'polypeptide(L)'
;MILLDSSGWLEIFLDGPLARQCTKHLERSKQWIVSAINIFEVYRKLAKSSEGEALQAIAVMRHGQLIPVDETISLTAADLALQYDLAMADSLILATAYTHKATLVTRDNDFAKLPQCVVIR
;
A
#
# COMPACT_ATOMS: atom_id res chain seq x y z
N MET A 1 -0.83 -13.39 -2.68
CA MET A 1 -1.36 -12.28 -1.85
C MET A 1 -0.58 -11.01 -2.13
N ILE A 2 -1.24 -9.89 -2.21
CA ILE A 2 -0.59 -8.61 -2.50
C ILE A 2 -0.87 -7.58 -1.39
N LEU A 3 0.01 -6.59 -1.32
CA LEU A 3 -0.23 -5.31 -0.67
C LEU A 3 -0.22 -4.24 -1.75
N LEU A 4 -1.36 -3.59 -1.98
CA LEU A 4 -1.43 -2.48 -2.92
C LEU A 4 -1.02 -1.21 -2.17
N ASP A 5 0.02 -0.55 -2.68
CA ASP A 5 0.51 0.69 -2.09
C ASP A 5 -0.54 1.79 -2.13
N SER A 6 -0.40 2.78 -1.26
CA SER A 6 -1.30 3.93 -1.20
C SER A 6 -1.46 4.61 -2.55
N SER A 7 -0.38 4.71 -3.34
CA SER A 7 -0.43 5.25 -4.70
C SER A 7 -1.40 4.48 -5.60
N GLY A 8 -1.47 3.17 -5.46
CA GLY A 8 -2.40 2.34 -6.21
C GLY A 8 -3.84 2.50 -5.75
N TRP A 9 -4.08 2.55 -4.45
CA TRP A 9 -5.41 2.80 -3.91
C TRP A 9 -5.94 4.18 -4.35
N LEU A 10 -5.09 5.21 -4.31
CA LEU A 10 -5.47 6.54 -4.75
C LEU A 10 -5.77 6.58 -6.25
N GLU A 11 -5.05 5.81 -7.04
CA GLU A 11 -5.35 5.65 -8.46
C GLU A 11 -6.78 5.14 -8.67
N ILE A 12 -7.18 4.14 -7.89
CA ILE A 12 -8.55 3.58 -7.96
C ILE A 12 -9.58 4.60 -7.51
N PHE A 13 -9.40 5.22 -6.36
CA PHE A 13 -10.41 6.10 -5.77
C PHE A 13 -10.53 7.45 -6.46
N LEU A 14 -9.48 7.90 -7.14
CA LEU A 14 -9.47 9.14 -7.92
C LEU A 14 -9.69 8.90 -9.41
N ASP A 15 -9.99 7.67 -9.79
CA ASP A 15 -10.22 7.27 -11.19
C ASP A 15 -9.08 7.70 -12.12
N GLY A 16 -7.86 7.45 -11.68
CA GLY A 16 -6.66 7.78 -12.44
C GLY A 16 -6.43 6.85 -13.62
N PRO A 17 -5.42 7.16 -14.47
CA PRO A 17 -5.16 6.38 -15.69
C PRO A 17 -4.74 4.93 -15.43
N LEU A 18 -4.24 4.61 -14.24
CA LEU A 18 -3.84 3.25 -13.89
C LEU A 18 -4.85 2.54 -12.99
N ALA A 19 -6.02 3.13 -12.74
CA ALA A 19 -7.04 2.57 -11.85
C ALA A 19 -7.42 1.14 -12.23
N ARG A 20 -7.64 0.89 -13.51
CA ARG A 20 -8.05 -0.44 -13.99
C ARG A 20 -6.96 -1.48 -13.77
N GLN A 21 -5.71 -1.12 -13.99
CA GLN A 21 -4.58 -2.03 -13.74
C GLN A 21 -4.48 -2.38 -12.25
N CYS A 22 -4.63 -1.38 -11.38
CA CYS A 22 -4.61 -1.60 -9.94
C CYS A 22 -5.74 -2.53 -9.50
N THR A 23 -6.95 -2.29 -9.99
CA THR A 23 -8.12 -3.14 -9.71
C THR A 23 -7.88 -4.59 -10.16
N LYS A 24 -7.29 -4.79 -11.32
CA LYS A 24 -6.98 -6.13 -11.82
C LYS A 24 -6.03 -6.89 -10.91
N HIS A 25 -5.04 -6.23 -10.33
CA HIS A 25 -4.14 -6.87 -9.37
C HIS A 25 -4.89 -7.38 -8.14
N LEU A 26 -5.82 -6.57 -7.63
CA LEU A 26 -6.67 -6.98 -6.49
C LEU A 26 -7.55 -8.19 -6.85
N GLU A 27 -8.18 -8.14 -8.01
CA GLU A 27 -9.06 -9.21 -8.49
C GLU A 27 -8.31 -10.53 -8.69
N ARG A 28 -7.12 -10.47 -9.29
CA ARG A 28 -6.30 -11.66 -9.53
C ARG A 28 -5.80 -12.28 -8.24
N SER A 29 -5.41 -11.45 -7.29
CA SER A 29 -4.94 -11.94 -5.99
C SER A 29 -6.07 -12.52 -5.16
N LYS A 30 -7.29 -12.01 -5.30
CA LYS A 30 -8.47 -12.35 -4.49
C LYS A 30 -8.34 -12.00 -3.01
N GLN A 31 -7.12 -11.88 -2.52
CA GLN A 31 -6.81 -11.52 -1.14
C GLN A 31 -5.75 -10.44 -1.14
N TRP A 32 -5.91 -9.47 -0.26
CA TRP A 32 -4.89 -8.45 -0.06
C TRP A 32 -4.77 -8.08 1.40
N ILE A 33 -3.60 -7.57 1.75
CA ILE A 33 -3.38 -6.95 3.05
C ILE A 33 -3.23 -5.45 2.88
N VAL A 34 -3.52 -4.73 3.95
CA VAL A 34 -3.45 -3.27 4.01
C VAL A 34 -2.64 -2.89 5.23
N SER A 35 -1.62 -2.06 5.05
CA SER A 35 -0.89 -1.48 6.18
C SER A 35 -1.72 -0.37 6.82
N ALA A 36 -1.61 -0.23 8.14
CA ALA A 36 -2.16 0.93 8.84
C ALA A 36 -1.66 2.25 8.23
N ILE A 37 -0.44 2.26 7.69
CA ILE A 37 0.12 3.44 6.99
C ILE A 37 -0.67 3.76 5.71
N ASN A 38 -1.11 2.74 4.99
CA ASN A 38 -1.96 2.97 3.80
C ASN A 38 -3.27 3.64 4.20
N ILE A 39 -3.87 3.22 5.29
CA ILE A 39 -5.10 3.83 5.81
C ILE A 39 -4.87 5.33 6.07
N PHE A 40 -3.79 5.66 6.77
CA PHE A 40 -3.44 7.06 7.06
C PHE A 40 -3.28 7.88 5.77
N GLU A 41 -2.48 7.38 4.83
CA GLU A 41 -2.15 8.12 3.62
C GLU A 41 -3.36 8.34 2.72
N VAL A 42 -4.16 7.29 2.52
CA VAL A 42 -5.36 7.37 1.67
C VAL A 42 -6.42 8.27 2.31
N TYR A 43 -6.70 8.06 3.60
CA TYR A 43 -7.67 8.89 4.32
C TYR A 43 -7.28 10.37 4.28
N ARG A 44 -6.03 10.67 4.62
CA ARG A 44 -5.55 12.06 4.64
C ARG A 44 -5.73 12.74 3.29
N LYS A 45 -5.41 12.04 2.21
CA LYS A 45 -5.52 12.60 0.85
C LYS A 45 -6.97 12.87 0.47
N LEU A 46 -7.85 11.89 0.67
CA LEU A 46 -9.25 12.00 0.24
C LEU A 46 -10.08 12.91 1.16
N ALA A 47 -9.79 12.93 2.45
CA ALA A 47 -10.54 13.73 3.42
C ALA A 47 -10.39 15.24 3.20
N LYS A 48 -9.35 15.67 2.50
CA LYS A 48 -9.19 17.08 2.11
C LYS A 48 -10.36 17.57 1.24
N SER A 49 -10.93 16.68 0.44
CA SER A 49 -12.05 17.03 -0.45
C SER A 49 -13.39 16.55 0.09
N SER A 50 -13.44 15.35 0.70
CA SER A 50 -14.69 14.77 1.18
C SER A 50 -14.40 13.70 2.24
N GLU A 51 -14.81 13.96 3.49
CA GLU A 51 -14.72 12.98 4.56
C GLU A 51 -15.54 11.73 4.25
N GLY A 52 -16.74 11.90 3.67
CA GLY A 52 -17.61 10.77 3.32
C GLY A 52 -16.96 9.84 2.30
N GLU A 53 -16.35 10.39 1.26
CA GLU A 53 -15.62 9.59 0.28
C GLU A 53 -14.40 8.90 0.88
N ALA A 54 -13.69 9.59 1.77
CA ALA A 54 -12.55 9.01 2.47
C ALA A 54 -12.98 7.80 3.31
N LEU A 55 -14.08 7.90 4.06
CA LEU A 55 -14.59 6.78 4.85
C LEU A 55 -15.04 5.61 3.99
N GLN A 56 -15.68 5.88 2.85
CA GLN A 56 -16.05 4.82 1.90
C GLN A 56 -14.82 4.10 1.34
N ALA A 57 -13.77 4.85 1.03
CA ALA A 57 -12.52 4.27 0.54
C ALA A 57 -11.91 3.33 1.59
N ILE A 58 -11.85 3.75 2.84
CA ILE A 58 -11.33 2.92 3.94
C ILE A 58 -12.16 1.63 4.07
N ALA A 59 -13.48 1.73 3.95
CA ALA A 59 -14.35 0.55 4.02
C ALA A 59 -14.01 -0.47 2.92
N VAL A 60 -13.73 -0.01 1.70
CA VAL A 60 -13.30 -0.87 0.61
C VAL A 60 -11.95 -1.53 0.91
N MET A 61 -10.98 -0.75 1.36
CA MET A 61 -9.64 -1.28 1.70
C MET A 61 -9.73 -2.36 2.77
N ARG A 62 -10.63 -2.22 3.72
CA ARG A 62 -10.79 -3.15 4.84
C ARG A 62 -11.51 -4.45 4.48
N HIS A 63 -11.91 -4.65 3.23
CA HIS A 63 -12.27 -5.98 2.75
C HIS A 63 -11.05 -6.92 2.73
N GLY A 64 -9.84 -6.37 2.67
CA GLY A 64 -8.62 -7.11 2.91
C GLY A 64 -8.27 -7.14 4.40
N GLN A 65 -7.14 -7.74 4.73
CA GLN A 65 -6.67 -7.84 6.11
C GLN A 65 -5.86 -6.60 6.48
N LEU A 66 -6.31 -5.86 7.48
CA LEU A 66 -5.58 -4.71 8.02
C LEU A 66 -4.46 -5.20 8.94
N ILE A 67 -3.25 -4.75 8.67
CA ILE A 67 -2.05 -5.09 9.46
C ILE A 67 -1.61 -3.84 10.22
N PRO A 68 -1.62 -3.87 11.55
CA PRO A 68 -1.11 -2.76 12.35
C PRO A 68 0.41 -2.68 12.28
N VAL A 69 0.95 -1.50 12.56
CA VAL A 69 2.39 -1.31 12.71
C VAL A 69 2.78 -1.68 14.15
N ASP A 70 3.41 -2.84 14.29
CA ASP A 70 3.88 -3.31 15.58
C ASP A 70 5.41 -3.18 15.69
N GLU A 71 5.98 -3.67 16.79
CA GLU A 71 7.42 -3.61 17.02
C GLU A 71 8.21 -4.37 15.95
N THR A 72 7.76 -5.56 15.59
CA THR A 72 8.44 -6.39 14.58
C THR A 72 8.48 -5.66 13.23
N ILE A 73 7.37 -5.12 12.79
CA ILE A 73 7.31 -4.37 11.53
C ILE A 73 8.17 -3.11 11.61
N SER A 74 8.17 -2.43 12.74
CA SER A 74 8.97 -1.22 12.94
C SER A 74 10.47 -1.50 12.81
N LEU A 75 10.95 -2.56 13.45
CA LEU A 75 12.36 -2.95 13.37
C LEU A 75 12.74 -3.41 11.97
N THR A 76 11.91 -4.22 11.33
CA THR A 76 12.12 -4.67 9.95
C THR A 76 12.16 -3.47 9.00
N ALA A 77 11.25 -2.51 9.19
CA ALA A 77 11.22 -1.30 8.38
C ALA A 77 12.48 -0.45 8.54
N ALA A 78 12.98 -0.33 9.78
CA ALA A 78 14.23 0.41 10.03
C ALA A 78 15.40 -0.23 9.29
N ASP A 79 15.52 -1.55 9.31
CA ASP A 79 16.56 -2.27 8.57
C ASP A 79 16.44 -2.05 7.06
N LEU A 80 15.22 -2.09 6.53
CA LEU A 80 14.98 -1.85 5.10
C LEU A 80 15.28 -0.40 4.72
N ALA A 81 14.93 0.56 5.58
CA ALA A 81 15.24 1.97 5.36
C ALA A 81 16.74 2.21 5.27
N LEU A 82 17.51 1.55 6.12
CA LEU A 82 18.99 1.63 6.09
C LEU A 82 19.57 0.96 4.85
N GLN A 83 19.03 -0.20 4.49
CA GLN A 83 19.54 -1.00 3.35
C GLN A 83 19.25 -0.33 2.00
N TYR A 84 18.06 0.22 1.83
CA TYR A 84 17.58 0.74 0.54
C TYR A 84 17.38 2.25 0.51
N ASP A 85 17.74 2.95 1.57
CA ASP A 85 17.59 4.41 1.69
C ASP A 85 16.14 4.86 1.46
N LEU A 86 15.20 4.23 2.17
CA LEU A 86 13.78 4.52 2.04
C LEU A 86 13.31 5.51 3.11
N ALA A 87 12.32 6.33 2.74
CA ALA A 87 11.58 7.14 3.69
C ALA A 87 10.78 6.26 4.66
N MET A 88 10.40 6.84 5.79
CA MET A 88 9.73 6.08 6.86
C MET A 88 8.46 5.37 6.38
N ALA A 89 7.55 6.09 5.73
CA ALA A 89 6.29 5.50 5.28
C ALA A 89 6.52 4.34 4.31
N ASP A 90 7.40 4.53 3.33
CA ASP A 90 7.72 3.51 2.33
C ASP A 90 8.34 2.27 2.98
N SER A 91 9.24 2.47 3.95
CA SER A 91 9.88 1.34 4.63
C SER A 91 8.89 0.55 5.48
N LEU A 92 7.93 1.22 6.13
CA LEU A 92 6.89 0.57 6.93
C LEU A 92 5.93 -0.25 6.05
N ILE A 93 5.57 0.27 4.89
CA ILE A 93 4.73 -0.44 3.92
C ILE A 93 5.46 -1.66 3.37
N LEU A 94 6.71 -1.49 2.97
CA LEU A 94 7.52 -2.61 2.46
C LEU A 94 7.71 -3.70 3.50
N ALA A 95 8.02 -3.31 4.75
CA ALA A 95 8.17 -4.25 5.86
C ALA A 95 6.89 -5.04 6.10
N THR A 96 5.73 -4.39 6.01
CA THR A 96 4.44 -5.07 6.15
C THR A 96 4.27 -6.14 5.07
N ALA A 97 4.58 -5.80 3.82
CA ALA A 97 4.53 -6.76 2.72
C ALA A 97 5.46 -7.95 2.95
N TYR A 98 6.72 -7.68 3.28
CA TYR A 98 7.71 -8.74 3.48
C TYR A 98 7.39 -9.65 4.66
N THR A 99 6.97 -9.07 5.78
CA THR A 99 6.62 -9.84 6.97
C THR A 99 5.48 -10.81 6.70
N HIS A 100 4.55 -10.45 5.84
CA HIS A 100 3.39 -11.26 5.48
C HIS A 100 3.55 -12.00 4.15
N LYS A 101 4.75 -11.99 3.57
CA LYS A 101 5.06 -12.67 2.30
C LYS A 101 4.13 -12.25 1.16
N ALA A 102 3.75 -10.98 1.15
CA ALA A 102 2.94 -10.39 0.10
C ALA A 102 3.83 -9.69 -0.92
N THR A 103 3.36 -9.63 -2.16
CA THR A 103 3.98 -8.82 -3.19
C THR A 103 3.49 -7.39 -3.06
N LEU A 104 4.40 -6.42 -3.00
CA LEU A 104 4.05 -5.00 -3.02
C LEU A 104 3.77 -4.57 -4.45
N VAL A 105 2.57 -4.03 -4.68
CA VAL A 105 2.17 -3.48 -5.98
C VAL A 105 2.05 -1.96 -5.84
N THR A 106 2.80 -1.20 -6.62
CA THR A 106 2.94 0.25 -6.44
C THR A 106 3.08 0.97 -7.78
N ARG A 107 2.84 2.28 -7.78
CA ARG A 107 3.20 3.17 -8.90
C ARG A 107 4.59 3.76 -8.77
N ASP A 108 5.21 3.62 -7.60
CA ASP A 108 6.46 4.31 -7.28
C ASP A 108 7.66 3.56 -7.83
N ASN A 109 8.38 4.20 -8.75
CA ASN A 109 9.59 3.65 -9.36
C ASN A 109 10.72 3.39 -8.36
N ASP A 110 10.69 4.02 -7.19
CA ASP A 110 11.70 3.78 -6.15
C ASP A 110 11.72 2.32 -5.68
N PHE A 111 10.63 1.59 -5.89
CA PHE A 111 10.53 0.17 -5.55
C PHE A 111 10.89 -0.78 -6.71
N ALA A 112 11.20 -0.25 -7.90
CA ALA A 112 11.33 -1.07 -9.12
C ALA A 112 12.39 -2.15 -9.03
N LYS A 113 13.48 -1.92 -8.29
CA LYS A 113 14.59 -2.86 -8.16
C LYS A 113 14.55 -3.68 -6.87
N LEU A 114 13.53 -3.49 -6.04
CA LEU A 114 13.45 -4.18 -4.77
C LEU A 114 12.76 -5.54 -4.94
N PRO A 115 13.20 -6.56 -4.18
CA PRO A 115 12.57 -7.89 -4.25
C PRO A 115 11.08 -7.82 -3.94
N GLN A 116 10.29 -8.68 -4.56
CA GLN A 116 8.86 -8.82 -4.30
C GLN A 116 8.06 -7.52 -4.51
N CYS A 117 8.52 -6.67 -5.40
CA CYS A 117 7.84 -5.42 -5.75
C CYS A 117 7.52 -5.40 -7.24
N VAL A 118 6.29 -4.99 -7.55
CA VAL A 118 5.81 -4.82 -8.93
C VAL A 118 5.38 -3.37 -9.10
N VAL A 119 5.98 -2.69 -10.08
CA VAL A 119 5.63 -1.30 -10.38
C VAL A 119 4.66 -1.27 -11.54
N ILE A 120 3.51 -0.63 -11.33
CA ILE A 120 2.49 -0.41 -12.36
C ILE A 120 2.84 0.85 -13.14
N ARG A 121 2.81 0.75 -14.45
CA ARG A 121 3.09 1.85 -15.36
C ARG A 121 2.02 1.98 -16.44
#